data_4207da2ba210477913d417d0b323c1d8
#
_entry.id   4207da2ba210477913d417d0b323c1d8
#
_cell.length_a   1.000
_cell.length_b   1.000
_cell.length_c   1.000
_cell.angle_alpha   90.00
_cell.angle_beta   90.00
_cell.angle_gamma   90.00
#
_symmetry.space_group_name_H-M   'P 1'
#
loop_
_entity.id
_entity.type
_entity.pdbx_description
1 polymer ?
#
loop_
_entity_poly.entity_id
_entity_poly.type
_entity_poly.pdbx_seq_one_letter_code
_entity_poly.pdbx_strand_id
1 'polypeptide(L)'
;MTPPAVSRLYVVRAGALTTVQDAGRPGWAHLGVGRAGALDAPAARLANRLVGNPPDAAVLETTLTGCAVRPDRPVLAVVGGAGCRVTVDGRPVAWGEPVRVPTGAVLDVGPATYGLRGYLAFAGGLVPEPVLGSRSADLLSGLGPAPLSEGDVLPLGEPASAGPPPHAGPVPWPGAPAELVLPVHPGPRHDWFTGAALRTLLTAAYRVSPHSNRIGLRTEGPALERSRHGELPSEGMVLGAVQVPPDGRPVVFLNDHPTTGGYPVVGVVPEGALAAAAQ
;
A
#
# COMPACT_ATOMS: atom_id res chain seq x y z
N MET A 1 -35.50 18.29 5.10
CA MET A 1 -34.78 17.19 5.77
C MET A 1 -33.31 17.56 5.77
N THR A 2 -32.71 17.72 6.94
CA THR A 2 -31.26 17.92 7.06
C THR A 2 -30.58 16.61 6.61
N PRO A 3 -29.57 16.65 5.70
CA PRO A 3 -28.86 15.43 5.34
C PRO A 3 -28.28 14.79 6.61
N PRO A 4 -28.26 13.46 6.70
CA PRO A 4 -27.69 12.78 7.86
C PRO A 4 -26.26 13.26 8.05
N ALA A 5 -25.88 13.57 9.29
CA ALA A 5 -24.54 14.02 9.62
C ALA A 5 -23.55 12.90 9.20
N VAL A 6 -22.61 13.22 8.31
CA VAL A 6 -21.57 12.30 7.88
C VAL A 6 -20.74 11.92 9.10
N SER A 7 -20.64 10.61 9.36
CA SER A 7 -19.84 10.09 10.46
C SER A 7 -18.36 10.36 10.24
N ARG A 8 -17.62 10.51 11.33
CA ARG A 8 -16.24 10.99 11.31
C ARG A 8 -15.29 10.07 12.05
N LEU A 9 -14.11 9.91 11.50
CA LEU A 9 -12.98 9.23 12.10
C LEU A 9 -11.89 10.27 12.40
N TYR A 10 -11.54 10.45 13.66
CA TYR A 10 -10.50 11.38 14.09
C TYR A 10 -9.18 10.66 14.21
N VAL A 11 -8.11 11.25 13.67
CA VAL A 11 -6.75 10.73 13.80
C VAL A 11 -6.17 11.19 15.14
N VAL A 12 -5.92 10.25 16.03
CA VAL A 12 -5.31 10.49 17.35
C VAL A 12 -3.78 10.42 17.26
N ARG A 13 -3.26 9.54 16.42
CA ARG A 13 -1.83 9.37 16.12
C ARG A 13 -1.69 8.83 14.71
N ALA A 14 -0.94 9.53 13.86
CA ALA A 14 -0.77 9.14 12.46
C ALA A 14 0.32 8.08 12.25
N GLY A 15 1.27 7.94 13.17
CA GLY A 15 2.43 7.05 13.00
C GLY A 15 3.45 7.60 11.99
N ALA A 16 4.34 6.72 11.51
CA ALA A 16 5.40 7.11 10.57
C ALA A 16 4.86 7.53 9.20
N LEU A 17 3.84 6.79 8.71
CA LEU A 17 3.12 7.12 7.49
C LEU A 17 1.79 6.37 7.50
N THR A 18 0.70 7.12 7.43
CA THR A 18 -0.65 6.59 7.22
C THR A 18 -1.32 7.35 6.10
N THR A 19 -1.86 6.62 5.12
CA THR A 19 -2.51 7.18 3.94
C THR A 19 -3.85 6.52 3.70
N VAL A 20 -4.78 7.23 3.06
CA VAL A 20 -6.01 6.64 2.53
C VAL A 20 -5.67 5.95 1.22
N GLN A 21 -6.08 4.69 1.05
CA GLN A 21 -5.83 3.92 -0.16
C GLN A 21 -7.06 3.11 -0.56
N ASP A 22 -7.37 3.09 -1.85
CA ASP A 22 -8.40 2.24 -2.47
C ASP A 22 -7.78 1.39 -3.60
N ALA A 23 -8.51 1.10 -4.66
CA ALA A 23 -7.98 0.38 -5.83
C ALA A 23 -7.07 1.24 -6.73
N GLY A 24 -6.93 2.53 -6.43
CA GLY A 24 -6.16 3.48 -7.23
C GLY A 24 -6.91 4.04 -8.44
N ARG A 25 -6.18 4.79 -9.28
CA ARG A 25 -6.70 5.50 -10.46
C ARG A 25 -6.04 5.05 -11.77
N PRO A 26 -6.25 3.79 -12.23
CA PRO A 26 -5.69 3.33 -13.49
C PRO A 26 -6.26 4.10 -14.69
N GLY A 27 -5.50 4.18 -15.79
CA GLY A 27 -5.96 4.78 -17.04
C GLY A 27 -5.55 6.23 -17.28
N TRP A 28 -4.93 6.90 -16.31
CA TRP A 28 -4.56 8.32 -16.41
C TRP A 28 -3.09 8.57 -16.75
N ALA A 29 -2.32 7.51 -17.08
CA ALA A 29 -0.91 7.62 -17.41
C ALA A 29 -0.62 8.58 -18.58
N HIS A 30 -1.56 8.72 -19.54
CA HIS A 30 -1.46 9.65 -20.66
C HIS A 30 -1.47 11.13 -20.23
N LEU A 31 -1.92 11.44 -19.00
CA LEU A 31 -1.84 12.76 -18.37
C LEU A 31 -0.66 12.86 -17.39
N GLY A 32 0.24 11.88 -17.35
CA GLY A 32 1.33 11.86 -16.39
C GLY A 32 0.93 11.46 -14.97
N VAL A 33 -0.28 10.93 -14.77
CA VAL A 33 -0.81 10.56 -13.45
C VAL A 33 -0.56 9.09 -13.18
N GLY A 34 0.13 8.80 -12.06
CA GLY A 34 0.36 7.45 -11.55
C GLY A 34 -0.93 6.79 -11.05
N ARG A 35 -0.89 5.46 -10.90
CA ARG A 35 -2.09 4.69 -10.51
C ARG A 35 -2.43 4.79 -9.03
N ALA A 36 -1.44 4.97 -8.14
CA ALA A 36 -1.60 4.89 -6.68
C ALA A 36 -2.32 3.58 -6.22
N GLY A 37 -3.02 3.62 -5.09
CA GLY A 37 -3.76 2.46 -4.56
C GLY A 37 -2.99 1.67 -3.51
N ALA A 38 -3.69 0.78 -2.80
CA ALA A 38 -3.10 -0.07 -1.77
C ALA A 38 -1.97 -0.94 -2.33
N LEU A 39 -0.80 -0.93 -1.68
CA LEU A 39 0.38 -1.67 -2.14
C LEU A 39 0.19 -3.19 -2.01
N ASP A 40 -0.36 -3.65 -0.88
CA ASP A 40 -0.85 -5.02 -0.71
C ASP A 40 -2.36 -5.04 -0.93
N ALA A 41 -2.76 -4.95 -2.21
CA ALA A 41 -4.16 -4.95 -2.58
C ALA A 41 -4.94 -6.20 -2.09
N PRO A 42 -4.38 -7.42 -2.08
CA PRO A 42 -5.02 -8.57 -1.45
C PRO A 42 -5.37 -8.37 0.01
N ALA A 43 -4.47 -7.82 0.82
CA ALA A 43 -4.71 -7.54 2.24
C ALA A 43 -5.80 -6.47 2.43
N ALA A 44 -5.75 -5.38 1.67
CA ALA A 44 -6.76 -4.33 1.71
C ALA A 44 -8.16 -4.85 1.33
N ARG A 45 -8.25 -5.67 0.27
CA ARG A 45 -9.50 -6.31 -0.16
C ARG A 45 -10.04 -7.31 0.87
N LEU A 46 -9.15 -8.05 1.53
CA LEU A 46 -9.54 -8.97 2.61
C LEU A 46 -10.11 -8.19 3.80
N ALA A 47 -9.46 -7.12 4.23
CA ALA A 47 -9.95 -6.24 5.29
C ALA A 47 -11.35 -5.70 4.98
N ASN A 48 -11.56 -5.20 3.76
CA ASN A 48 -12.87 -4.70 3.32
C ASN A 48 -13.95 -5.79 3.34
N ARG A 49 -13.67 -6.99 2.84
CA ARG A 49 -14.62 -8.11 2.87
C ARG A 49 -15.06 -8.46 4.29
N LEU A 50 -14.13 -8.44 5.25
CA LEU A 50 -14.39 -8.81 6.63
C LEU A 50 -15.32 -7.81 7.35
N VAL A 51 -15.37 -6.55 6.91
CA VAL A 51 -16.32 -5.56 7.43
C VAL A 51 -17.54 -5.35 6.54
N GLY A 52 -17.71 -6.16 5.47
CA GLY A 52 -18.86 -6.10 4.57
C GLY A 52 -18.82 -4.97 3.54
N ASN A 53 -17.64 -4.42 3.26
CA ASN A 53 -17.43 -3.40 2.24
C ASN A 53 -17.21 -4.02 0.84
N PRO A 54 -17.46 -3.24 -0.24
CA PRO A 54 -16.89 -3.54 -1.54
C PRO A 54 -15.35 -3.71 -1.46
N PRO A 55 -14.75 -4.61 -2.27
CA PRO A 55 -13.30 -4.89 -2.19
C PRO A 55 -12.39 -3.68 -2.47
N ASP A 56 -12.91 -2.70 -3.20
CA ASP A 56 -12.25 -1.47 -3.62
C ASP A 56 -12.55 -0.26 -2.74
N ALA A 57 -13.30 -0.44 -1.65
CA ALA A 57 -13.55 0.63 -0.69
C ALA A 57 -12.24 1.14 -0.09
N ALA A 58 -12.18 2.45 0.19
CA ALA A 58 -10.98 3.05 0.74
C ALA A 58 -10.75 2.61 2.20
N VAL A 59 -9.49 2.32 2.49
CA VAL A 59 -8.95 1.89 3.78
C VAL A 59 -7.82 2.82 4.23
N LEU A 60 -7.38 2.71 5.49
CA LEU A 60 -6.07 3.26 5.89
C LEU A 60 -4.98 2.23 5.62
N GLU A 61 -3.92 2.65 4.96
CA GLU A 61 -2.66 1.93 4.86
C GLU A 61 -1.64 2.57 5.79
N THR A 62 -1.12 1.81 6.76
CA THR A 62 -0.09 2.26 7.70
C THR A 62 1.26 1.64 7.37
N THR A 63 2.33 2.33 7.73
CA THR A 63 3.71 1.83 7.54
C THR A 63 4.43 1.80 8.89
N LEU A 64 5.00 0.64 9.25
CA LEU A 64 5.83 0.35 10.43
C LEU A 64 5.14 0.57 11.78
N THR A 65 4.80 1.81 12.14
CA THR A 65 4.43 2.17 13.52
C THR A 65 2.93 2.16 13.80
N GLY A 66 2.13 1.79 12.79
CA GLY A 66 0.67 1.81 12.92
C GLY A 66 0.11 3.22 13.12
N CYS A 67 -1.13 3.32 13.57
CA CYS A 67 -1.82 4.58 13.86
C CYS A 67 -2.85 4.40 14.98
N ALA A 68 -3.41 5.51 15.51
CA ALA A 68 -4.54 5.47 16.42
C ALA A 68 -5.65 6.38 15.91
N VAL A 69 -6.89 5.90 15.94
CA VAL A 69 -8.06 6.61 15.43
C VAL A 69 -9.26 6.49 16.38
N ARG A 70 -10.19 7.44 16.32
CA ARG A 70 -11.35 7.53 17.18
C ARG A 70 -12.60 7.89 16.39
N PRO A 71 -13.60 6.99 16.31
CA PRO A 71 -14.86 7.26 15.60
C PRO A 71 -15.83 8.09 16.46
N ASP A 72 -16.67 8.93 15.84
CA ASP A 72 -17.75 9.67 16.50
C ASP A 72 -19.06 8.89 16.63
N ARG A 73 -19.14 7.69 16.07
CA ARG A 73 -20.20 6.70 16.25
C ARG A 73 -19.61 5.30 16.39
N PRO A 74 -20.38 4.28 16.86
CA PRO A 74 -19.88 2.91 16.87
C PRO A 74 -19.60 2.45 15.45
N VAL A 75 -18.43 1.82 15.23
CA VAL A 75 -18.04 1.29 13.92
C VAL A 75 -17.49 -0.12 14.07
N LEU A 76 -17.72 -0.95 13.05
CA LEU A 76 -17.03 -2.23 12.89
C LEU A 76 -15.74 -1.96 12.12
N ALA A 77 -14.62 -2.43 12.64
CA ALA A 77 -13.31 -2.26 12.03
C ALA A 77 -12.55 -3.59 11.95
N VAL A 78 -11.64 -3.70 10.99
CA VAL A 78 -10.65 -4.77 10.88
C VAL A 78 -9.28 -4.16 10.73
N VAL A 79 -8.29 -4.73 11.44
CA VAL A 79 -6.88 -4.43 11.27
C VAL A 79 -6.17 -5.68 10.77
N GLY A 80 -5.49 -5.62 9.62
CA GLY A 80 -4.78 -6.75 9.02
C GLY A 80 -3.54 -6.31 8.23
N GLY A 81 -2.98 -7.19 7.39
CA GLY A 81 -1.70 -6.98 6.72
C GLY A 81 -0.53 -7.29 7.63
N ALA A 82 0.36 -6.33 7.89
CA ALA A 82 1.46 -6.52 8.85
C ALA A 82 0.92 -6.87 10.24
N GLY A 83 1.54 -7.88 10.87
CA GLY A 83 1.16 -8.31 12.23
C GLY A 83 1.53 -7.25 13.26
N CYS A 84 0.59 -6.94 14.14
CA CYS A 84 0.77 -5.93 15.17
C CYS A 84 -0.15 -6.16 16.37
N ARG A 85 0.13 -5.47 17.47
CA ARG A 85 -0.81 -5.39 18.59
C ARG A 85 -1.92 -4.41 18.25
N VAL A 86 -3.17 -4.81 18.53
CA VAL A 86 -4.35 -3.94 18.37
C VAL A 86 -5.04 -3.80 19.72
N THR A 87 -5.44 -2.58 20.07
CA THR A 87 -6.20 -2.33 21.29
C THR A 87 -7.38 -1.38 21.03
N VAL A 88 -8.42 -1.50 21.85
CA VAL A 88 -9.51 -0.51 21.95
C VAL A 88 -9.51 0.01 23.40
N ASP A 89 -9.27 1.33 23.59
CA ASP A 89 -9.06 1.96 24.90
C ASP A 89 -8.05 1.21 25.78
N GLY A 90 -6.92 0.80 25.17
CA GLY A 90 -5.84 0.05 25.81
C GLY A 90 -6.11 -1.42 26.06
N ARG A 91 -7.33 -1.92 25.83
CA ARG A 91 -7.68 -3.34 25.97
C ARG A 91 -7.33 -4.10 24.69
N PRO A 92 -6.56 -5.20 24.77
CA PRO A 92 -6.23 -5.99 23.60
C PRO A 92 -7.48 -6.52 22.89
N VAL A 93 -7.48 -6.45 21.57
CA VAL A 93 -8.51 -7.01 20.69
C VAL A 93 -7.87 -7.84 19.59
N ALA A 94 -8.67 -8.63 18.87
CA ALA A 94 -8.18 -9.51 17.83
C ALA A 94 -7.58 -8.73 16.64
N TRP A 95 -6.40 -9.14 16.20
CA TRP A 95 -5.84 -8.78 14.91
C TRP A 95 -6.41 -9.71 13.83
N GLY A 96 -6.71 -9.17 12.66
CA GLY A 96 -7.19 -9.95 11.52
C GLY A 96 -8.68 -10.31 11.57
N GLU A 97 -9.41 -9.90 12.58
CA GLU A 97 -10.83 -10.17 12.78
C GLU A 97 -11.64 -8.89 12.98
N PRO A 98 -12.96 -8.90 12.68
CA PRO A 98 -13.83 -7.76 12.92
C PRO A 98 -13.94 -7.40 14.40
N VAL A 99 -13.73 -6.14 14.72
CA VAL A 99 -13.80 -5.58 16.08
C VAL A 99 -14.79 -4.42 16.11
N ARG A 100 -15.70 -4.38 17.10
CA ARG A 100 -16.56 -3.22 17.34
C ARG A 100 -15.80 -2.16 18.14
N VAL A 101 -15.70 -0.97 17.57
CA VAL A 101 -15.12 0.21 18.22
C VAL A 101 -16.27 1.12 18.65
N PRO A 102 -16.48 1.31 19.97
CA PRO A 102 -17.52 2.20 20.48
C PRO A 102 -17.28 3.67 20.10
N THR A 103 -18.34 4.47 20.17
CA THR A 103 -18.25 5.93 20.01
C THR A 103 -17.20 6.50 20.95
N GLY A 104 -16.26 7.28 20.41
CA GLY A 104 -15.23 7.97 21.17
C GLY A 104 -14.10 7.08 21.71
N ALA A 105 -14.20 5.75 21.56
CA ALA A 105 -13.12 4.84 21.93
C ALA A 105 -11.95 4.94 20.94
N VAL A 106 -10.73 4.76 21.42
CA VAL A 106 -9.52 4.82 20.60
C VAL A 106 -9.15 3.41 20.14
N LEU A 107 -9.23 3.17 18.82
CA LEU A 107 -8.61 2.01 18.17
C LEU A 107 -7.14 2.35 17.94
N ASP A 108 -6.25 1.65 18.64
CA ASP A 108 -4.80 1.84 18.54
C ASP A 108 -4.14 0.62 17.90
N VAL A 109 -3.44 0.87 16.81
CA VAL A 109 -2.65 -0.09 16.04
C VAL A 109 -1.19 0.17 16.32
N GLY A 110 -0.55 -0.78 16.98
CA GLY A 110 0.84 -0.70 17.38
C GLY A 110 1.83 -0.91 16.22
N PRO A 111 3.13 -0.87 16.53
CA PRO A 111 4.17 -1.16 15.56
C PRO A 111 4.06 -2.56 14.97
N ALA A 112 4.44 -2.70 13.70
CA ALA A 112 4.52 -3.98 13.03
C ALA A 112 5.56 -4.88 13.72
N THR A 113 5.18 -6.11 14.04
CA THR A 113 6.06 -7.16 14.58
C THR A 113 6.63 -8.04 13.47
N TYR A 114 5.93 -8.13 12.34
CA TYR A 114 6.39 -8.68 11.06
C TYR A 114 5.64 -7.99 9.93
N GLY A 115 6.22 -8.01 8.72
CA GLY A 115 5.70 -7.22 7.60
C GLY A 115 5.97 -5.72 7.78
N LEU A 116 5.41 -4.93 6.90
CA LEU A 116 5.66 -3.50 6.83
C LEU A 116 4.37 -2.68 6.87
N ARG A 117 3.32 -3.14 6.16
CA ARG A 117 2.09 -2.36 5.94
C ARG A 117 0.87 -3.00 6.56
N GLY A 118 0.23 -2.25 7.45
CA GLY A 118 -1.08 -2.59 8.02
C GLY A 118 -2.21 -1.92 7.26
N TYR A 119 -3.38 -2.57 7.27
CA TYR A 119 -4.61 -2.08 6.63
C TYR A 119 -5.73 -2.03 7.64
N LEU A 120 -6.37 -0.86 7.78
CA LEU A 120 -7.53 -0.67 8.63
C LEU A 120 -8.75 -0.42 7.73
N ALA A 121 -9.68 -1.33 7.73
CA ALA A 121 -10.99 -1.17 7.09
C ALA A 121 -12.07 -0.87 8.13
N PHE A 122 -12.99 -0.01 7.76
CA PHE A 122 -14.15 0.38 8.58
C PHE A 122 -15.43 0.09 7.81
N ALA A 123 -16.44 -0.46 8.45
CA ALA A 123 -17.75 -0.70 7.80
C ALA A 123 -18.31 0.62 7.25
N GLY A 124 -18.66 0.62 5.95
CA GLY A 124 -19.04 1.82 5.19
C GLY A 124 -17.89 2.46 4.42
N GLY A 125 -16.63 2.09 4.72
CA GLY A 125 -15.43 2.62 4.07
C GLY A 125 -15.12 4.07 4.45
N LEU A 126 -13.96 4.54 4.03
CA LEU A 126 -13.59 5.95 4.08
C LEU A 126 -14.07 6.64 2.81
N VAL A 127 -14.67 7.82 2.94
CA VAL A 127 -15.30 8.53 1.81
C VAL A 127 -14.80 9.97 1.64
N PRO A 128 -13.47 10.24 1.69
CA PRO A 128 -12.98 11.54 1.26
C PRO A 128 -13.32 11.78 -0.20
N GLU A 129 -13.27 13.06 -0.64
CA GLU A 129 -13.55 13.42 -2.03
C GLU A 129 -12.61 12.69 -2.99
N PRO A 130 -13.14 11.99 -4.02
CA PRO A 130 -12.31 11.28 -4.97
C PRO A 130 -11.64 12.24 -5.96
N VAL A 131 -10.40 11.92 -6.34
CA VAL A 131 -9.65 12.62 -7.40
C VAL A 131 -9.43 11.63 -8.55
N LEU A 132 -9.92 11.97 -9.73
CA LEU A 132 -9.86 11.09 -10.91
C LEU A 132 -10.43 9.69 -10.65
N GLY A 133 -11.53 9.62 -9.89
CA GLY A 133 -12.24 8.39 -9.58
C GLY A 133 -11.66 7.56 -8.42
N SER A 134 -10.58 8.00 -7.77
CA SER A 134 -9.95 7.30 -6.65
C SER A 134 -9.80 8.19 -5.42
N ARG A 135 -9.89 7.58 -4.25
CA ARG A 135 -9.61 8.19 -2.94
C ARG A 135 -8.19 7.93 -2.44
N SER A 136 -7.35 7.33 -3.28
CA SER A 136 -5.96 7.02 -2.89
C SER A 136 -5.10 8.28 -2.83
N ALA A 137 -4.29 8.36 -1.79
CA ALA A 137 -3.13 9.24 -1.74
C ALA A 137 -2.07 8.77 -2.73
N ASP A 138 -1.41 9.70 -3.40
CA ASP A 138 -0.26 9.47 -4.26
C ASP A 138 0.90 10.32 -3.76
N LEU A 139 1.95 9.70 -3.26
CA LEU A 139 3.08 10.42 -2.66
C LEU A 139 3.97 11.11 -3.70
N LEU A 140 3.92 10.68 -4.96
CA LEU A 140 4.73 11.29 -6.02
C LEU A 140 4.07 12.53 -6.60
N SER A 141 2.79 12.42 -6.96
CA SER A 141 2.05 13.52 -7.60
C SER A 141 1.36 14.46 -6.62
N GLY A 142 1.18 14.04 -5.36
CA GLY A 142 0.41 14.78 -4.36
C GLY A 142 -1.11 14.74 -4.60
N LEU A 143 -1.61 13.90 -5.51
CA LEU A 143 -3.04 13.75 -5.77
C LEU A 143 -3.73 12.91 -4.69
N GLY A 144 -4.99 13.23 -4.45
CA GLY A 144 -5.81 12.61 -3.40
C GLY A 144 -5.55 13.19 -2.00
N PRO A 145 -6.01 12.54 -0.93
CA PRO A 145 -5.78 13.00 0.43
C PRO A 145 -4.29 13.02 0.78
N ALA A 146 -3.84 14.05 1.50
CA ALA A 146 -2.48 14.09 2.02
C ALA A 146 -2.23 12.91 3.00
N PRO A 147 -0.96 12.51 3.26
CA PRO A 147 -0.62 11.66 4.37
C PRO A 147 -1.21 12.23 5.67
N LEU A 148 -1.78 11.36 6.50
CA LEU A 148 -2.51 11.78 7.68
C LEU A 148 -1.59 12.36 8.75
N SER A 149 -2.12 13.34 9.45
CA SER A 149 -1.54 13.99 10.62
C SER A 149 -2.46 13.85 11.83
N GLU A 150 -1.91 14.01 13.04
CA GLU A 150 -2.71 14.08 14.25
C GLU A 150 -3.71 15.24 14.18
N GLY A 151 -4.96 14.98 14.56
CA GLY A 151 -6.06 15.94 14.49
C GLY A 151 -6.84 15.90 13.18
N ASP A 152 -6.37 15.21 12.15
CA ASP A 152 -7.13 15.05 10.90
C ASP A 152 -8.47 14.35 11.15
N VAL A 153 -9.44 14.68 10.30
CA VAL A 153 -10.80 14.15 10.35
C VAL A 153 -11.19 13.56 9.00
N LEU A 154 -11.51 12.28 9.00
CA LEU A 154 -11.90 11.57 7.79
C LEU A 154 -13.41 11.27 7.80
N PRO A 155 -14.12 11.45 6.70
CA PRO A 155 -15.51 11.04 6.58
C PRO A 155 -15.62 9.50 6.46
N LEU A 156 -16.55 8.91 7.25
CA LEU A 156 -16.94 7.51 7.17
C LEU A 156 -18.25 7.39 6.40
N GLY A 157 -18.30 6.45 5.47
CA GLY A 157 -19.50 6.09 4.73
C GLY A 157 -20.49 5.28 5.60
N GLU A 158 -21.71 5.14 5.09
CA GLU A 158 -22.74 4.31 5.74
C GLU A 158 -22.50 2.83 5.40
N PRO A 159 -22.57 1.91 6.41
CA PRO A 159 -22.50 0.47 6.15
C PRO A 159 -23.65 0.02 5.23
N ALA A 160 -23.34 -0.85 4.27
CA ALA A 160 -24.35 -1.38 3.34
C ALA A 160 -25.43 -2.21 4.02
N SER A 161 -25.16 -2.80 5.19
CA SER A 161 -26.12 -3.50 6.02
C SER A 161 -25.81 -3.34 7.50
N ALA A 162 -26.85 -3.31 8.34
CA ALA A 162 -26.72 -3.34 9.79
C ALA A 162 -26.52 -4.77 10.36
N GLY A 163 -26.33 -5.77 9.49
CA GLY A 163 -26.20 -7.18 9.86
C GLY A 163 -24.86 -7.53 10.50
N PRO A 164 -24.74 -8.75 11.04
CA PRO A 164 -23.47 -9.27 11.52
C PRO A 164 -22.44 -9.32 10.36
N PRO A 165 -21.11 -9.24 10.66
CA PRO A 165 -20.09 -9.34 9.64
C PRO A 165 -20.23 -10.67 8.87
N PRO A 166 -19.90 -10.68 7.54
CA PRO A 166 -20.12 -11.84 6.68
C PRO A 166 -19.29 -13.08 7.04
N HIS A 167 -18.30 -12.93 7.92
CA HIS A 167 -17.46 -14.02 8.42
C HIS A 167 -17.35 -13.97 9.95
N ALA A 168 -17.67 -15.10 10.59
CA ALA A 168 -17.41 -15.36 12.00
C ALA A 168 -16.27 -16.40 12.06
N GLY A 169 -15.05 -15.98 12.36
CA GLY A 169 -13.90 -16.86 12.58
C GLY A 169 -12.59 -16.35 11.98
N PRO A 170 -11.46 -16.95 12.36
CA PRO A 170 -10.15 -16.55 11.89
C PRO A 170 -10.01 -16.80 10.38
N VAL A 171 -9.47 -15.83 9.68
CA VAL A 171 -9.15 -15.90 8.25
C VAL A 171 -7.63 -15.89 8.10
N PRO A 172 -7.05 -16.76 7.24
CA PRO A 172 -5.60 -16.76 7.03
C PRO A 172 -5.18 -15.45 6.33
N TRP A 173 -4.37 -14.67 7.00
CA TRP A 173 -3.69 -13.52 6.42
C TRP A 173 -2.35 -13.95 5.84
N PRO A 174 -1.94 -13.45 4.66
CA PRO A 174 -0.60 -13.66 4.16
C PRO A 174 0.42 -13.14 5.16
N GLY A 175 1.44 -13.96 5.46
CA GLY A 175 2.57 -13.53 6.25
C GLY A 175 3.64 -12.88 5.37
N ALA A 176 4.48 -12.02 5.96
CA ALA A 176 5.67 -11.51 5.29
C ALA A 176 6.73 -12.64 5.24
N PRO A 177 7.24 -13.02 4.07
CA PRO A 177 8.32 -14.00 3.98
C PRO A 177 9.63 -13.38 4.48
N ALA A 178 10.47 -14.20 5.17
CA ALA A 178 11.81 -13.76 5.57
C ALA A 178 12.73 -13.54 4.36
N GLU A 179 12.50 -14.28 3.29
CA GLU A 179 13.14 -14.15 1.99
C GLU A 179 12.06 -14.16 0.90
N LEU A 180 12.14 -13.18 0.01
CA LEU A 180 11.18 -13.01 -1.07
C LEU A 180 11.85 -13.28 -2.42
N VAL A 181 11.35 -14.25 -3.17
CA VAL A 181 11.73 -14.48 -4.56
C VAL A 181 10.71 -13.83 -5.48
N LEU A 182 11.14 -12.78 -6.19
CA LEU A 182 10.30 -12.08 -7.17
C LEU A 182 10.58 -12.64 -8.58
N PRO A 183 9.57 -13.17 -9.29
CA PRO A 183 9.74 -13.51 -10.70
C PRO A 183 9.98 -12.23 -11.50
N VAL A 184 10.91 -12.27 -12.44
CA VAL A 184 11.25 -11.13 -13.30
C VAL A 184 11.21 -11.57 -14.76
N HIS A 185 10.36 -10.94 -15.56
CA HIS A 185 10.38 -11.08 -17.01
C HIS A 185 11.38 -10.11 -17.63
N PRO A 186 12.09 -10.47 -18.72
CA PRO A 186 12.98 -9.55 -19.40
C PRO A 186 12.27 -8.26 -19.81
N GLY A 187 12.87 -7.12 -19.47
CA GLY A 187 12.35 -5.80 -19.78
C GLY A 187 12.83 -5.29 -21.17
N PRO A 188 12.30 -4.15 -21.63
CA PRO A 188 12.59 -3.61 -22.96
C PRO A 188 14.05 -3.18 -23.12
N ARG A 189 14.79 -2.99 -22.04
CA ARG A 189 16.20 -2.55 -22.02
C ARG A 189 17.14 -3.57 -21.38
N HIS A 190 16.77 -4.86 -21.35
CA HIS A 190 17.64 -5.92 -20.84
C HIS A 190 18.94 -6.03 -21.67
N ASP A 191 18.91 -5.68 -22.96
CA ASP A 191 20.05 -5.62 -23.88
C ASP A 191 21.09 -4.52 -23.55
N TRP A 192 20.76 -3.65 -22.60
CA TRP A 192 21.68 -2.63 -22.07
C TRP A 192 22.62 -3.18 -20.99
N PHE A 193 22.46 -4.42 -20.59
CA PHE A 193 23.24 -5.04 -19.53
C PHE A 193 24.09 -6.18 -20.04
N THR A 194 25.23 -6.42 -19.38
CA THR A 194 26.09 -7.56 -19.70
C THR A 194 25.40 -8.87 -19.35
N GLY A 195 25.76 -9.97 -20.02
CA GLY A 195 25.23 -11.28 -19.67
C GLY A 195 25.58 -11.70 -18.23
N ALA A 196 26.67 -11.18 -17.67
CA ALA A 196 27.02 -11.38 -16.26
C ALA A 196 26.04 -10.64 -15.34
N ALA A 197 25.70 -9.37 -15.65
CA ALA A 197 24.75 -8.59 -14.90
C ALA A 197 23.35 -9.24 -14.88
N LEU A 198 22.88 -9.76 -16.02
CA LEU A 198 21.61 -10.47 -16.10
C LEU A 198 21.59 -11.75 -15.24
N ARG A 199 22.69 -12.52 -15.23
CA ARG A 199 22.83 -13.66 -14.31
C ARG A 199 22.82 -13.20 -12.84
N THR A 200 23.55 -12.14 -12.51
CA THR A 200 23.58 -11.56 -11.16
C THR A 200 22.18 -11.16 -10.70
N LEU A 201 21.39 -10.48 -11.53
CA LEU A 201 20.00 -10.13 -11.21
C LEU A 201 19.17 -11.34 -10.79
N LEU A 202 19.36 -12.49 -11.48
CA LEU A 202 18.56 -13.70 -11.27
C LEU A 202 19.05 -14.60 -10.14
N THR A 203 20.31 -14.45 -9.70
CA THR A 203 20.93 -15.40 -8.76
C THR A 203 21.46 -14.78 -7.47
N ALA A 204 21.69 -13.47 -7.46
CA ALA A 204 22.19 -12.80 -6.27
C ALA A 204 21.06 -12.41 -5.32
N ALA A 205 21.38 -12.43 -4.03
CA ALA A 205 20.51 -11.86 -3.01
C ALA A 205 20.68 -10.34 -2.92
N TYR A 206 19.55 -9.64 -2.79
CA TYR A 206 19.50 -8.20 -2.56
C TYR A 206 18.80 -7.91 -1.24
N ARG A 207 19.30 -6.94 -0.50
CA ARG A 207 18.61 -6.43 0.69
C ARG A 207 17.69 -5.28 0.29
N VAL A 208 16.51 -5.21 0.92
CA VAL A 208 15.64 -4.05 0.79
C VAL A 208 16.25 -2.87 1.53
N SER A 209 16.43 -1.76 0.82
CA SER A 209 16.99 -0.53 1.39
C SER A 209 15.95 0.19 2.26
N PRO A 210 16.36 0.81 3.39
CA PRO A 210 15.48 1.66 4.20
C PRO A 210 14.97 2.90 3.46
N HIS A 211 15.55 3.25 2.30
CA HIS A 211 15.07 4.32 1.42
C HIS A 211 13.94 3.88 0.49
N SER A 212 13.41 2.68 0.67
CA SER A 212 12.21 2.20 -0.03
C SER A 212 10.97 2.95 0.44
N ASN A 213 10.06 3.18 -0.49
CA ASN A 213 8.77 3.84 -0.21
C ASN A 213 7.68 3.33 -1.16
N ARG A 214 6.54 4.02 -1.24
CA ARG A 214 5.43 3.65 -2.13
C ARG A 214 5.73 3.82 -3.63
N ILE A 215 6.77 4.61 -3.99
CA ILE A 215 7.22 4.82 -5.37
C ILE A 215 8.01 3.61 -5.86
N GLY A 216 8.90 3.06 -5.01
CA GLY A 216 9.73 1.93 -5.41
C GLY A 216 10.46 1.27 -4.25
N LEU A 217 10.61 -0.03 -4.37
CA LEU A 217 11.44 -0.86 -3.53
C LEU A 217 12.87 -0.75 -4.05
N ARG A 218 13.71 -0.04 -3.30
CA ARG A 218 15.14 0.12 -3.59
C ARG A 218 15.92 -1.04 -3.02
N THR A 219 16.95 -1.47 -3.72
CA THR A 219 17.77 -2.60 -3.30
C THR A 219 19.21 -2.20 -2.97
N GLU A 220 19.82 -2.94 -2.05
CA GLU A 220 21.23 -2.92 -1.72
C GLU A 220 21.82 -4.29 -2.05
N GLY A 221 22.87 -4.33 -2.86
CA GLY A 221 23.48 -5.56 -3.34
C GLY A 221 24.42 -5.32 -4.52
N PRO A 222 24.73 -6.37 -5.28
CA PRO A 222 25.62 -6.26 -6.44
C PRO A 222 25.07 -5.27 -7.48
N ALA A 223 25.93 -4.41 -8.00
CA ALA A 223 25.58 -3.54 -9.10
C ALA A 223 25.48 -4.33 -10.42
N LEU A 224 24.52 -3.95 -11.25
CA LEU A 224 24.31 -4.52 -12.58
C LEU A 224 25.11 -3.69 -13.60
N GLU A 225 26.15 -4.29 -14.16
CA GLU A 225 27.01 -3.65 -15.14
C GLU A 225 26.28 -3.43 -16.47
N ARG A 226 26.35 -2.19 -16.99
CA ARG A 226 25.79 -1.86 -18.29
C ARG A 226 26.78 -2.20 -19.39
N SER A 227 26.28 -2.80 -20.48
CA SER A 227 27.04 -3.01 -21.74
C SER A 227 26.99 -1.80 -22.68
N ARG A 228 26.03 -0.90 -22.44
CA ARG A 228 25.85 0.34 -23.21
C ARG A 228 25.89 1.54 -22.26
N HIS A 229 26.57 2.59 -22.70
CA HIS A 229 26.67 3.86 -21.99
C HIS A 229 25.89 4.92 -22.76
N GLY A 230 25.38 5.92 -22.05
CA GLY A 230 24.63 7.02 -22.61
C GLY A 230 23.32 7.26 -21.87
N GLU A 231 22.62 8.31 -22.29
CA GLU A 231 21.31 8.66 -21.78
C GLU A 231 20.21 7.99 -22.62
N LEU A 232 19.16 7.53 -21.96
CA LEU A 232 17.93 7.10 -22.60
C LEU A 232 16.95 8.26 -22.67
N PRO A 233 16.26 8.44 -23.81
CA PRO A 233 15.06 9.24 -23.81
C PRO A 233 14.09 8.71 -22.76
N SER A 234 13.26 9.61 -22.22
CA SER A 234 12.24 9.22 -21.24
C SER A 234 11.26 8.24 -21.89
N GLU A 235 11.05 7.08 -21.26
CA GLU A 235 10.16 6.01 -21.73
C GLU A 235 9.00 5.80 -20.76
N GLY A 236 7.90 5.21 -21.24
CA GLY A 236 6.76 4.84 -20.41
C GLY A 236 7.17 3.80 -19.34
N MET A 237 6.76 4.04 -18.09
CA MET A 237 6.99 3.13 -16.97
C MET A 237 5.72 2.39 -16.59
N VAL A 238 5.89 1.17 -16.14
CA VAL A 238 4.79 0.31 -15.67
C VAL A 238 5.03 -0.11 -14.22
N LEU A 239 3.96 -0.46 -13.53
CA LEU A 239 4.04 -1.11 -12.22
C LEU A 239 4.91 -2.38 -12.32
N GLY A 240 5.80 -2.57 -11.35
CA GLY A 240 6.71 -3.71 -11.32
C GLY A 240 7.94 -3.56 -12.23
N ALA A 241 8.11 -2.45 -12.96
CA ALA A 241 9.33 -2.22 -13.73
C ALA A 241 10.55 -2.22 -12.81
N VAL A 242 11.56 -3.00 -13.19
CA VAL A 242 12.86 -3.07 -12.52
C VAL A 242 13.80 -2.13 -13.24
N GLN A 243 13.89 -0.91 -12.74
CA GLN A 243 14.75 0.13 -13.31
C GLN A 243 16.12 0.10 -12.64
N VAL A 244 17.18 0.35 -13.42
CA VAL A 244 18.55 0.37 -12.91
C VAL A 244 19.15 1.76 -13.11
N PRO A 245 19.24 2.58 -12.04
CA PRO A 245 19.91 3.88 -12.05
C PRO A 245 21.42 3.77 -12.31
N PRO A 246 22.15 4.90 -12.39
CA PRO A 246 23.60 4.89 -12.69
C PRO A 246 24.48 4.14 -11.66
N ASP A 247 24.03 4.00 -10.42
CA ASP A 247 24.71 3.21 -9.37
C ASP A 247 24.61 1.70 -9.57
N GLY A 248 23.87 1.24 -10.59
CA GLY A 248 23.69 -0.15 -10.96
C GLY A 248 22.76 -0.95 -10.05
N ARG A 249 22.12 -0.35 -9.05
CA ARG A 249 21.26 -1.06 -8.09
C ARG A 249 19.82 -1.08 -8.58
N PRO A 250 19.18 -2.27 -8.67
CA PRO A 250 17.79 -2.37 -9.12
C PRO A 250 16.82 -1.65 -8.19
N VAL A 251 15.82 -1.00 -8.79
CA VAL A 251 14.65 -0.43 -8.12
C VAL A 251 13.41 -1.03 -8.74
N VAL A 252 12.58 -1.71 -7.94
CA VAL A 252 11.29 -2.26 -8.39
C VAL A 252 10.21 -1.21 -8.15
N PHE A 253 9.55 -0.74 -9.22
CA PHE A 253 8.50 0.26 -9.10
C PHE A 253 7.24 -0.30 -8.46
N LEU A 254 6.70 0.47 -7.50
CA LEU A 254 5.47 0.19 -6.79
C LEU A 254 4.36 1.15 -7.22
N ASN A 255 3.25 1.21 -6.48
CA ASN A 255 2.01 1.83 -6.96
C ASN A 255 2.10 3.34 -7.25
N ASP A 256 2.96 4.09 -6.54
CA ASP A 256 3.14 5.53 -6.76
C ASP A 256 4.31 5.82 -7.74
N HIS A 257 4.67 4.85 -8.61
CA HIS A 257 5.74 5.01 -9.58
C HIS A 257 5.45 6.13 -10.59
N PRO A 258 6.48 6.79 -11.13
CA PRO A 258 6.30 7.77 -12.20
C PRO A 258 5.79 7.08 -13.49
N THR A 259 5.05 7.83 -14.30
CA THR A 259 4.54 7.34 -15.59
C THR A 259 5.61 7.26 -16.68
N THR A 260 6.72 7.96 -16.49
CA THR A 260 7.88 7.95 -17.40
C THR A 260 9.18 7.94 -16.61
N GLY A 261 10.27 7.45 -17.24
CA GLY A 261 11.60 7.44 -16.65
C GLY A 261 12.71 7.30 -17.71
N GLY A 262 13.92 7.76 -17.38
CA GLY A 262 15.06 7.82 -18.29
C GLY A 262 16.17 6.81 -18.00
N TYR A 263 15.97 5.85 -17.09
CA TYR A 263 16.93 4.78 -16.82
C TYR A 263 16.48 3.44 -17.39
N PRO A 264 17.40 2.56 -17.82
CA PRO A 264 17.03 1.30 -18.45
C PRO A 264 16.23 0.38 -17.53
N VAL A 265 15.12 -0.15 -18.05
CA VAL A 265 14.29 -1.17 -17.40
C VAL A 265 14.81 -2.54 -17.82
N VAL A 266 15.49 -3.23 -16.89
CA VAL A 266 16.10 -4.55 -17.13
C VAL A 266 15.05 -5.66 -17.11
N GLY A 267 13.99 -5.52 -16.35
CA GLY A 267 12.94 -6.52 -16.20
C GLY A 267 11.65 -5.93 -15.67
N VAL A 268 10.62 -6.78 -15.57
CA VAL A 268 9.32 -6.42 -14.99
C VAL A 268 8.86 -7.54 -14.07
N VAL A 269 8.53 -7.20 -12.83
CA VAL A 269 7.89 -8.08 -11.86
C VAL A 269 6.38 -8.09 -12.13
N PRO A 270 5.73 -9.25 -12.32
CA PRO A 270 4.29 -9.33 -12.49
C PRO A 270 3.52 -8.75 -11.31
N GLU A 271 2.39 -8.07 -11.59
CA GLU A 271 1.58 -7.40 -10.55
C GLU A 271 1.18 -8.34 -9.40
N GLY A 272 0.84 -9.60 -9.72
CA GLY A 272 0.45 -10.60 -8.71
C GLY A 272 1.56 -10.95 -7.70
N ALA A 273 2.83 -10.66 -8.00
CA ALA A 273 3.95 -10.90 -7.09
C ALA A 273 4.30 -9.67 -6.24
N LEU A 274 3.79 -8.48 -6.59
CA LEU A 274 4.17 -7.23 -5.92
C LEU A 274 3.55 -7.07 -4.53
N ALA A 275 2.42 -7.72 -4.25
CA ALA A 275 1.79 -7.66 -2.93
C ALA A 275 2.74 -8.12 -1.81
N ALA A 276 3.52 -9.20 -2.06
CA ALA A 276 4.52 -9.69 -1.11
C ALA A 276 5.69 -8.72 -0.95
N ALA A 277 6.05 -7.96 -2.00
CA ALA A 277 7.08 -6.92 -1.95
C ALA A 277 6.63 -5.66 -1.16
N ALA A 278 5.34 -5.58 -0.83
CA ALA A 278 4.78 -4.51 -0.01
C ALA A 278 4.92 -4.80 1.50
N GLN A 279 5.28 -6.02 1.86
CA GLN A 279 5.45 -6.49 3.23
C GLN A 279 6.92 -6.78 3.54
#